data_109ea6d37fe5ebc0777b7d420146da83
#
_entry.id   109ea6d37fe5ebc0777b7d420146da83
#
_cell.length_a   1.000
_cell.length_b   1.000
_cell.length_c   1.000
_cell.angle_alpha   90.00
_cell.angle_beta   90.00
_cell.angle_gamma   90.00
#
_symmetry.space_group_name_H-M   'P 1'
#
loop_
_entity.id
_entity.type
_entity.pdbx_description
1 polymer ?
#
loop_
_entity_poly.entity_id
_entity_poly.type
_entity_poly.pdbx_seq_one_letter_code
_entity_poly.pdbx_strand_id
1 'polypeptide(L)'
;LAPDSYSEKIDFVEDFSMKIEELGHPRIYGQILGWLLICDPPHQSFPDLMDNLDISKASVSNTTRMLLERGLIEKIRVKGERQIYFKLKEGSLVDFMEKQLQLSLDLEKITAKGLKLVQEEKETDTQRLKRANHFHQFISRQTKDLIQKYKSENKL
;
A
#
# COMPACT_ATOMS: atom_id res chain seq x y z
N LEU A 1 -1.77 28.28 -24.37
CA LEU A 1 -0.51 27.67 -23.94
C LEU A 1 -0.83 26.26 -23.55
N ALA A 2 -0.14 25.27 -24.16
CA ALA A 2 -0.24 23.88 -23.72
C ALA A 2 0.21 23.81 -22.24
N PRO A 3 -0.47 23.06 -21.38
CA PRO A 3 -0.03 22.88 -20.02
C PRO A 3 1.40 22.34 -20.01
N ASP A 4 2.23 22.87 -19.12
CA ASP A 4 3.60 22.37 -18.96
C ASP A 4 3.52 20.93 -18.45
N SER A 5 4.30 20.04 -19.01
CA SER A 5 4.37 18.61 -18.64
C SER A 5 4.58 18.41 -17.12
N TYR A 6 5.18 19.37 -16.44
CA TYR A 6 5.33 19.37 -14.99
C TYR A 6 4.00 19.65 -14.28
N SER A 7 3.21 20.63 -14.75
CA SER A 7 1.89 20.93 -14.20
C SER A 7 0.95 19.72 -14.27
N GLU A 8 0.94 19.03 -15.42
CA GLU A 8 0.12 17.81 -15.59
C GLU A 8 0.55 16.69 -14.64
N LYS A 9 1.85 16.55 -14.36
CA LYS A 9 2.35 15.59 -13.37
C LYS A 9 1.91 15.95 -11.96
N ILE A 10 1.92 17.22 -11.60
CA ILE A 10 1.44 17.66 -10.28
C ILE A 10 -0.06 17.44 -10.15
N ASP A 11 -0.86 17.71 -11.17
CA ASP A 11 -2.30 17.42 -11.16
C ASP A 11 -2.58 15.93 -10.94
N PHE A 12 -1.84 15.05 -11.62
CA PHE A 12 -1.92 13.60 -11.38
C PHE A 12 -1.56 13.25 -9.92
N VAL A 13 -0.50 13.81 -9.38
CA VAL A 13 -0.07 13.56 -8.00
C VAL A 13 -1.12 14.01 -6.99
N GLU A 14 -1.75 15.17 -7.24
CA GLU A 14 -2.83 15.68 -6.39
C GLU A 14 -4.06 14.75 -6.44
N ASP A 15 -4.52 14.37 -7.63
CA ASP A 15 -5.65 13.44 -7.80
C ASP A 15 -5.36 12.10 -7.12
N PHE A 16 -4.17 11.55 -7.30
CA PHE A 16 -3.74 10.31 -6.66
C PHE A 16 -3.71 10.45 -5.13
N SER A 17 -3.16 11.55 -4.62
CA SER A 17 -3.04 11.80 -3.18
C SER A 17 -4.40 11.95 -2.50
N MET A 18 -5.38 12.58 -3.16
CA MET A 18 -6.74 12.67 -2.65
C MET A 18 -7.39 11.28 -2.47
N LYS A 19 -7.18 10.38 -3.42
CA LYS A 19 -7.70 8.99 -3.29
C LYS A 19 -7.02 8.20 -2.18
N ILE A 20 -5.74 8.40 -1.98
CA ILE A 20 -5.01 7.80 -0.87
C ILE A 20 -5.47 8.36 0.49
N GLU A 21 -5.80 9.65 0.54
CA GLU A 21 -6.35 10.30 1.75
C GLU A 21 -7.75 9.77 2.10
N GLU A 22 -8.60 9.55 1.12
CA GLU A 22 -9.92 8.90 1.30
C GLU A 22 -9.80 7.49 1.92
N LEU A 23 -8.68 6.79 1.70
CA LEU A 23 -8.37 5.50 2.31
C LEU A 23 -7.81 5.60 3.75
N GLY A 24 -7.72 6.82 4.30
CA GLY A 24 -7.27 7.07 5.67
C GLY A 24 -5.75 7.22 5.83
N HIS A 25 -5.01 7.44 4.74
CA HIS A 25 -3.58 7.74 4.79
C HIS A 25 -3.32 9.26 4.74
N PRO A 26 -2.20 9.74 5.29
CA PRO A 26 -1.82 11.15 5.12
C PRO A 26 -1.69 11.51 3.64
N ARG A 27 -2.13 12.72 3.24
CA ARG A 27 -2.05 13.19 1.85
C ARG A 27 -0.63 13.10 1.29
N ILE A 28 0.38 13.48 2.07
CA ILE A 28 1.81 13.41 1.68
C ILE A 28 2.25 11.99 1.30
N TYR A 29 1.65 10.98 1.92
CA TYR A 29 1.89 9.58 1.58
C TYR A 29 1.50 9.28 0.13
N GLY A 30 0.32 9.77 -0.28
CA GLY A 30 -0.15 9.69 -1.66
C GLY A 30 0.68 10.54 -2.63
N GLN A 31 1.10 11.76 -2.20
CA GLN A 31 1.93 12.63 -3.03
C GLN A 31 3.28 11.99 -3.37
N ILE A 32 3.99 11.42 -2.39
CA ILE A 32 5.28 10.74 -2.64
C ILE A 32 5.10 9.50 -3.51
N LEU A 33 4.09 8.67 -3.26
CA LEU A 33 3.81 7.50 -4.09
C LEU A 33 3.43 7.89 -5.52
N GLY A 34 2.52 8.85 -5.67
CA GLY A 34 2.09 9.34 -6.98
C GLY A 34 3.25 9.93 -7.79
N TRP A 35 4.12 10.70 -7.15
CA TRP A 35 5.31 11.22 -7.81
C TRP A 35 6.27 10.11 -8.26
N LEU A 36 6.55 9.15 -7.40
CA LEU A 36 7.43 8.01 -7.74
C LEU A 36 6.87 7.10 -8.84
N LEU A 37 5.56 7.15 -9.12
CA LEU A 37 4.95 6.44 -10.25
C LEU A 37 5.29 7.06 -11.60
N ILE A 38 5.52 8.39 -11.66
CA ILE A 38 5.62 9.15 -12.91
C ILE A 38 6.89 9.98 -13.07
N CYS A 39 7.76 9.99 -12.03
CA CYS A 39 9.01 10.76 -12.10
C CYS A 39 10.00 10.13 -13.09
N ASP A 40 10.83 10.98 -13.68
CA ASP A 40 11.96 10.61 -14.50
C ASP A 40 13.20 11.38 -14.01
N PRO A 41 14.28 10.69 -13.60
CA PRO A 41 14.44 9.23 -13.54
C PRO A 41 13.50 8.56 -12.50
N PRO A 42 13.25 7.23 -12.61
CA PRO A 42 12.27 6.52 -11.77
C PRO A 42 12.78 6.27 -10.34
N HIS A 43 13.52 7.24 -9.81
CA HIS A 43 14.03 7.30 -8.45
C HIS A 43 14.28 8.75 -8.09
N GLN A 44 14.07 9.10 -6.84
CA GLN A 44 14.21 10.48 -6.37
C GLN A 44 15.03 10.51 -5.09
N SER A 45 15.94 11.49 -4.98
CA SER A 45 16.64 11.78 -3.75
C SER A 45 15.72 12.46 -2.74
N PHE A 46 16.20 12.61 -1.53
CA PHE A 46 15.48 13.35 -0.48
C PHE A 46 15.24 14.82 -0.87
N PRO A 47 16.24 15.57 -1.38
CA PRO A 47 16.01 16.92 -1.90
C PRO A 47 15.03 16.96 -3.08
N ASP A 48 15.12 16.03 -4.03
CA ASP A 48 14.21 15.98 -5.17
C ASP A 48 12.74 15.87 -4.74
N LEU A 49 12.45 15.04 -3.73
CA LEU A 49 11.10 14.91 -3.19
C LEU A 49 10.62 16.21 -2.51
N MET A 50 11.51 16.89 -1.79
CA MET A 50 11.18 18.18 -1.18
C MET A 50 10.85 19.24 -2.24
N ASP A 51 11.72 19.36 -3.24
CA ASP A 51 11.64 20.41 -4.25
C ASP A 51 10.48 20.20 -5.23
N ASN A 52 10.30 18.94 -5.71
CA ASN A 52 9.24 18.63 -6.67
C ASN A 52 7.84 18.65 -6.06
N LEU A 53 7.70 18.37 -4.77
CA LEU A 53 6.39 18.27 -4.11
C LEU A 53 6.11 19.45 -3.16
N ASP A 54 7.04 20.37 -3.01
CA ASP A 54 6.96 21.50 -2.07
C ASP A 54 6.59 21.06 -0.65
N ILE A 55 7.29 20.04 -0.16
CA ILE A 55 7.04 19.45 1.17
C ILE A 55 8.26 19.55 2.07
N SER A 56 8.00 19.69 3.38
CA SER A 56 9.06 19.89 4.36
C SER A 56 9.96 18.65 4.53
N LYS A 57 11.20 18.89 4.96
CA LYS A 57 12.16 17.83 5.29
C LYS A 57 11.58 16.81 6.29
N ALA A 58 10.88 17.28 7.32
CA ALA A 58 10.27 16.41 8.32
C ALA A 58 9.19 15.51 7.70
N SER A 59 8.37 16.07 6.79
CA SER A 59 7.33 15.36 6.08
C SER A 59 7.91 14.27 5.17
N VAL A 60 8.94 14.57 4.37
CA VAL A 60 9.62 13.57 3.53
C VAL A 60 10.21 12.46 4.40
N SER A 61 10.92 12.83 5.48
CA SER A 61 11.56 11.85 6.38
C SER A 61 10.55 10.88 7.00
N ASN A 62 9.47 11.40 7.55
CA ASN A 62 8.45 10.58 8.20
C ASN A 62 7.72 9.69 7.19
N THR A 63 7.34 10.25 6.05
CA THR A 63 6.57 9.52 5.04
C THR A 63 7.41 8.46 4.33
N THR A 64 8.65 8.75 3.95
CA THR A 64 9.53 7.74 3.33
C THR A 64 9.83 6.60 4.29
N ARG A 65 9.98 6.87 5.60
CA ARG A 65 10.11 5.80 6.60
C ARG A 65 8.88 4.90 6.63
N MET A 66 7.67 5.47 6.67
CA MET A 66 6.42 4.69 6.64
C MET A 66 6.30 3.85 5.35
N LEU A 67 6.64 4.42 4.21
CA LEU A 67 6.58 3.72 2.92
C LEU A 67 7.60 2.57 2.84
N LEU A 68 8.80 2.75 3.40
CA LEU A 68 9.83 1.72 3.52
C LEU A 68 9.39 0.58 4.45
N GLU A 69 8.85 0.91 5.62
CA GLU A 69 8.34 -0.08 6.60
C GLU A 69 7.20 -0.92 6.00
N ARG A 70 6.38 -0.32 5.16
CA ARG A 70 5.30 -1.03 4.46
C ARG A 70 5.78 -1.80 3.22
N GLY A 71 7.03 -1.62 2.80
CA GLY A 71 7.60 -2.29 1.63
C GLY A 71 7.08 -1.78 0.30
N LEU A 72 6.59 -0.53 0.25
CA LEU A 72 6.09 0.09 -0.99
C LEU A 72 7.18 0.77 -1.79
N ILE A 73 8.21 1.25 -1.12
CA ILE A 73 9.41 1.83 -1.72
C ILE A 73 10.65 1.15 -1.20
N GLU A 74 11.75 1.33 -1.89
CA GLU A 74 13.07 0.88 -1.47
C GLU A 74 14.13 1.98 -1.64
N LYS A 75 15.23 1.86 -0.89
CA LYS A 75 16.40 2.73 -1.01
C LYS A 75 17.36 2.11 -2.01
N ILE A 76 17.86 2.95 -2.91
CA ILE A 76 18.93 2.57 -3.84
C ILE A 76 20.09 3.55 -3.77
N ARG A 77 21.24 3.10 -4.25
CA ARG A 77 22.43 3.94 -4.50
C ARG A 77 22.73 3.94 -5.99
N VAL A 78 22.86 5.11 -6.57
CA VAL A 78 23.29 5.27 -7.97
C VAL A 78 24.81 5.32 -8.01
N LYS A 79 25.41 4.57 -8.94
CA LYS A 79 26.87 4.52 -9.07
C LYS A 79 27.42 5.89 -9.40
N GLY A 80 28.43 6.33 -8.63
CA GLY A 80 29.04 7.65 -8.78
C GLY A 80 28.38 8.76 -7.97
N GLU A 81 27.28 8.49 -7.30
CA GLU A 81 26.58 9.46 -6.47
C GLU A 81 26.66 9.12 -4.98
N ARG A 82 26.67 10.16 -4.14
CA ARG A 82 26.75 9.98 -2.67
C ARG A 82 25.38 9.91 -2.02
N GLN A 83 24.35 10.36 -2.74
CA GLN A 83 22.99 10.41 -2.22
C GLN A 83 22.32 9.03 -2.20
N ILE A 84 21.33 8.90 -1.32
CA ILE A 84 20.39 7.78 -1.31
C ILE A 84 19.16 8.22 -2.10
N TYR A 85 18.66 7.34 -2.94
CA TYR A 85 17.46 7.53 -3.73
C TYR A 85 16.37 6.58 -3.27
N PHE A 86 15.14 7.01 -3.45
CA PHE A 86 13.93 6.23 -3.23
C PHE A 86 13.29 5.90 -4.57
N LYS A 87 12.84 4.67 -4.73
CA LYS A 87 12.03 4.24 -5.87
C LYS A 87 10.91 3.32 -5.40
N LEU A 88 9.90 3.13 -6.23
CA LEU A 88 8.90 2.11 -5.99
C LEU A 88 9.55 0.73 -5.97
N LYS A 89 9.22 -0.09 -4.97
CA LYS A 89 9.68 -1.47 -4.93
C LYS A 89 8.89 -2.28 -5.95
N GLU A 90 9.58 -3.02 -6.81
CA GLU A 90 8.95 -3.92 -7.76
C GLU A 90 8.15 -4.99 -7.02
N GLY A 91 6.94 -5.28 -7.51
CA GLY A 91 6.04 -6.24 -6.86
C GLY A 91 5.37 -5.76 -5.57
N SER A 92 5.63 -4.51 -5.13
CA SER A 92 5.09 -3.98 -3.86
C SER A 92 3.58 -4.06 -3.72
N LEU A 93 2.84 -3.91 -4.82
CA LEU A 93 1.37 -4.04 -4.80
C LEU A 93 0.93 -5.49 -4.56
N VAL A 94 1.67 -6.46 -5.10
CA VAL A 94 1.45 -7.88 -4.84
C VAL A 94 1.78 -8.22 -3.38
N ASP A 95 2.93 -7.75 -2.88
CA ASP A 95 3.32 -7.90 -1.47
C ASP A 95 2.26 -7.32 -0.52
N PHE A 96 1.67 -6.17 -0.90
CA PHE A 96 0.56 -5.57 -0.14
C PHE A 96 -0.67 -6.48 -0.11
N MET A 97 -1.07 -7.02 -1.26
CA MET A 97 -2.21 -7.95 -1.35
C MET A 97 -1.95 -9.25 -0.57
N GLU A 98 -0.73 -9.76 -0.57
CA GLU A 98 -0.34 -10.92 0.24
C GLU A 98 -0.46 -10.65 1.75
N LYS A 99 -0.09 -9.45 2.20
CA LYS A 99 -0.31 -9.04 3.60
C LYS A 99 -1.78 -8.96 3.96
N GLN A 100 -2.64 -8.45 3.06
CA GLN A 100 -4.09 -8.43 3.27
C GLN A 100 -4.69 -9.85 3.32
N LEU A 101 -4.19 -10.74 2.46
CA LEU A 101 -4.57 -12.15 2.50
C LEU A 101 -4.19 -12.80 3.85
N GLN A 102 -2.97 -12.56 4.33
CA GLN A 102 -2.53 -13.10 5.62
C GLN A 102 -3.38 -12.59 6.78
N LEU A 103 -3.69 -11.31 6.81
CA LEU A 103 -4.61 -10.73 7.80
C LEU A 103 -5.99 -11.42 7.77
N SER A 104 -6.54 -11.63 6.58
CA SER A 104 -7.84 -12.30 6.43
C SER A 104 -7.80 -13.76 6.90
N LEU A 105 -6.73 -14.49 6.62
CA LEU A 105 -6.50 -15.86 7.12
C LEU A 105 -6.40 -15.91 8.65
N ASP A 106 -5.75 -14.94 9.26
CA ASP A 106 -5.62 -14.87 10.70
C ASP A 106 -6.97 -14.53 11.36
N LEU A 107 -7.74 -13.60 10.78
CA LEU A 107 -9.09 -13.28 11.26
C LEU A 107 -10.08 -14.46 11.06
N GLU A 108 -9.93 -15.24 10.00
CA GLU A 108 -10.69 -16.49 9.82
C GLU A 108 -10.44 -17.47 10.99
N LYS A 109 -9.18 -17.69 11.36
CA LYS A 109 -8.81 -18.55 12.50
C LYS A 109 -9.34 -18.02 13.83
N ILE A 110 -9.22 -16.71 14.05
CA ILE A 110 -9.68 -16.06 15.27
C ILE A 110 -11.19 -16.14 15.40
N THR A 111 -11.94 -15.87 14.33
CA THR A 111 -13.41 -15.96 14.33
C THR A 111 -13.89 -17.41 14.46
N ALA A 112 -13.20 -18.38 13.87
CA ALA A 112 -13.49 -19.79 14.06
C ALA A 112 -13.29 -20.25 15.52
N LYS A 113 -12.21 -19.76 16.17
CA LYS A 113 -11.98 -20.00 17.60
C LYS A 113 -13.10 -19.40 18.45
N GLY A 114 -13.50 -18.15 18.13
CA GLY A 114 -14.61 -17.48 18.80
C GLY A 114 -15.92 -18.26 18.71
N LEU A 115 -16.23 -18.83 17.52
CA LEU A 115 -17.42 -19.66 17.33
C LEU A 115 -17.42 -20.87 18.26
N LYS A 116 -16.29 -21.54 18.46
CA LYS A 116 -16.19 -22.69 19.38
C LYS A 116 -16.47 -22.26 20.83
N LEU A 117 -15.99 -21.08 21.24
CA LEU A 117 -16.20 -20.57 22.60
C LEU A 117 -17.69 -20.29 22.89
N VAL A 118 -18.41 -19.67 21.95
CA VAL A 118 -19.81 -19.29 22.17
C VAL A 118 -20.81 -20.40 21.87
N GLN A 119 -20.41 -21.49 21.20
CA GLN A 119 -21.27 -22.66 20.96
C GLN A 119 -21.66 -23.39 22.26
N GLU A 120 -20.86 -23.26 23.32
CA GLU A 120 -21.11 -23.83 24.62
C GLU A 120 -22.10 -22.99 25.45
N GLU A 121 -22.40 -21.76 25.01
CA GLU A 121 -23.32 -20.84 25.68
C GLU A 121 -24.72 -20.91 25.06
N LYS A 122 -25.72 -21.38 25.83
CA LYS A 122 -27.06 -21.70 25.33
C LYS A 122 -27.89 -20.52 24.78
N GLU A 123 -27.53 -19.27 25.07
CA GLU A 123 -28.31 -18.08 24.72
C GLU A 123 -27.57 -17.05 23.85
N THR A 124 -26.35 -17.36 23.42
CA THR A 124 -25.54 -16.37 22.65
C THR A 124 -25.89 -16.38 21.16
N ASP A 125 -26.29 -15.21 20.64
CA ASP A 125 -26.46 -15.03 19.19
C ASP A 125 -25.12 -15.11 18.45
N THR A 126 -24.90 -16.25 17.78
CA THR A 126 -23.68 -16.55 17.03
C THR A 126 -23.68 -16.00 15.59
N GLN A 127 -24.78 -15.39 15.13
CA GLN A 127 -24.93 -15.01 13.72
C GLN A 127 -23.88 -13.96 13.26
N ARG A 128 -23.57 -13.00 14.12
CA ARG A 128 -22.55 -11.97 13.83
C ARG A 128 -21.19 -12.61 13.57
N LEU A 129 -20.79 -13.55 14.42
CA LEU A 129 -19.50 -14.21 14.33
C LEU A 129 -19.44 -15.21 13.16
N LYS A 130 -20.55 -15.92 12.87
CA LYS A 130 -20.68 -16.76 11.68
C LYS A 130 -20.52 -15.96 10.39
N ARG A 131 -21.15 -14.79 10.30
CA ARG A 131 -21.02 -13.91 9.14
C ARG A 131 -19.59 -13.40 8.97
N ALA A 132 -18.93 -12.98 10.06
CA ALA A 132 -17.54 -12.54 10.02
C ALA A 132 -16.60 -13.66 9.57
N ASN A 133 -16.75 -14.87 10.13
CA ASN A 133 -15.94 -16.02 9.73
C ASN A 133 -16.15 -16.40 8.26
N HIS A 134 -17.39 -16.48 7.82
CA HIS A 134 -17.72 -16.77 6.42
C HIS A 134 -17.16 -15.71 5.45
N PHE A 135 -17.23 -14.42 5.84
CA PHE A 135 -16.66 -13.34 5.05
C PHE A 135 -15.14 -13.52 4.87
N HIS A 136 -14.41 -13.78 5.96
CA HIS A 136 -12.96 -13.98 5.88
C HIS A 136 -12.58 -15.23 5.10
N GLN A 137 -13.34 -16.33 5.23
CA GLN A 137 -13.14 -17.54 4.41
C GLN A 137 -13.30 -17.24 2.91
N PHE A 138 -14.34 -16.48 2.56
CA PHE A 138 -14.59 -16.11 1.17
C PHE A 138 -13.46 -15.22 0.63
N ILE A 139 -13.12 -14.15 1.36
CA ILE A 139 -12.07 -13.20 0.93
C ILE A 139 -10.71 -13.89 0.82
N SER A 140 -10.31 -14.73 1.78
CA SER A 140 -9.03 -15.44 1.75
C SER A 140 -8.91 -16.31 0.50
N ARG A 141 -9.97 -17.06 0.16
CA ARG A 141 -9.97 -17.92 -1.03
C ARG A 141 -9.83 -17.11 -2.31
N GLN A 142 -10.68 -16.09 -2.50
CA GLN A 142 -10.69 -15.29 -3.72
C GLN A 142 -9.40 -14.50 -3.89
N THR A 143 -8.87 -13.90 -2.82
CA THR A 143 -7.63 -13.12 -2.87
C THR A 143 -6.43 -14.01 -3.22
N LYS A 144 -6.38 -15.23 -2.66
CA LYS A 144 -5.31 -16.18 -2.99
C LYS A 144 -5.30 -16.51 -4.49
N ASP A 145 -6.46 -16.82 -5.04
CA ASP A 145 -6.59 -17.18 -6.46
C ASP A 145 -6.22 -16.00 -7.37
N LEU A 146 -6.65 -14.78 -7.02
CA LEU A 146 -6.30 -13.55 -7.75
C LEU A 146 -4.79 -13.28 -7.74
N ILE A 147 -4.13 -13.40 -6.59
CA ILE A 147 -2.69 -13.21 -6.48
C ILE A 147 -1.94 -14.24 -7.34
N GLN A 148 -2.32 -15.51 -7.26
CA GLN A 148 -1.68 -16.58 -8.04
C GLN A 148 -1.85 -16.35 -9.55
N LYS A 149 -3.05 -15.97 -9.98
CA LYS A 149 -3.33 -15.63 -11.37
C LYS A 149 -2.46 -14.47 -11.84
N TYR A 150 -2.44 -13.36 -11.09
CA TYR A 150 -1.64 -12.19 -11.44
C TYR A 150 -0.15 -12.52 -11.55
N LYS A 151 0.40 -13.27 -10.59
CA LYS A 151 1.81 -13.69 -10.62
C LYS A 151 2.13 -14.54 -11.84
N SER A 152 1.25 -15.50 -12.18
CA SER A 152 1.45 -16.38 -13.33
C SER A 152 1.42 -15.63 -14.67
N GLU A 153 0.54 -14.64 -14.81
CA GLU A 153 0.42 -13.82 -16.02
C GLU A 153 1.57 -12.81 -16.18
N ASN A 154 2.16 -12.34 -15.08
CA ASN A 154 3.20 -11.31 -15.07
C ASN A 154 4.61 -11.85 -14.75
N LYS A 155 4.80 -13.15 -14.61
CA LYS A 155 6.08 -13.82 -14.32
C LYS A 155 6.78 -13.28 -13.05
N LEU A 156 5.98 -12.98 -12.02
CA LEU A 156 6.44 -12.51 -10.71
C LEU A 156 6.61 -13.66 -9.71
#